data_79b748c425160676c6c923e4d92d1d8f
#
_entry.id   79b748c425160676c6c923e4d92d1d8f
#
_cell.length_a   1.000
_cell.length_b   1.000
_cell.length_c   1.000
_cell.angle_alpha   90.00
_cell.angle_beta   90.00
_cell.angle_gamma   90.00
#
_symmetry.space_group_name_H-M   'P 1'
#
loop_
_entity.id
_entity.type
_entity.pdbx_description
1 polymer ?
#
loop_
_entity_poly.entity_id
_entity_poly.type
_entity_poly.pdbx_seq_one_letter_code
_entity_poly.pdbx_strand_id
1 'polypeptide(L)'
;MHSKRLKEHGLNNWIGGSDYNFRQATAGENIVADIKRLLEQADIQSKQLYTGQQTHGKHVAYCDGENGEPFLIGRQFPNTDGLLTNQEGIALLIKFADCTPVVLYDPKTKVQAVVHSGWRSTVEKISYVALRKMVEEYNVNIQNVIAYVGPSIGIENYEVGSEVYEAFKDHKSRDLYFEHQDEKYLLDMSLANYQLLIEAGIEPDQIEIETMKTYGTPSLHSAREEGKEYGLNAMVTMIR
;
A
#
# COMPACT_ATOMS: atom_id res chain seq x y z
N MET A 1 -13.83 2.18 -1.68
CA MET A 1 -13.35 2.79 -2.97
C MET A 1 -12.42 1.85 -3.71
N HIS A 2 -12.10 2.10 -4.99
CA HIS A 2 -11.20 1.23 -5.76
C HIS A 2 -10.59 1.99 -6.95
N SER A 3 -9.43 1.54 -7.44
CA SER A 3 -8.88 1.97 -8.72
C SER A 3 -9.70 1.37 -9.86
N LYS A 4 -10.31 2.22 -10.68
CA LYS A 4 -11.04 1.78 -11.88
C LYS A 4 -10.09 1.18 -12.91
N ARG A 5 -8.93 1.78 -13.08
CA ARG A 5 -7.91 1.36 -14.03
C ARG A 5 -7.40 -0.05 -13.75
N LEU A 6 -7.05 -0.36 -12.50
CA LEU A 6 -6.66 -1.72 -12.11
C LEU A 6 -7.77 -2.73 -12.38
N LYS A 7 -9.03 -2.38 -12.06
CA LYS A 7 -10.19 -3.24 -12.27
C LYS A 7 -10.45 -3.52 -13.75
N GLU A 8 -10.35 -2.52 -14.61
CA GLU A 8 -10.51 -2.63 -16.06
C GLU A 8 -9.45 -3.54 -16.70
N HIS A 9 -8.25 -3.61 -16.09
CA HIS A 9 -7.16 -4.44 -16.57
C HIS A 9 -7.06 -5.82 -15.87
N GLY A 10 -8.08 -6.22 -15.11
CA GLY A 10 -8.18 -7.58 -14.57
C GLY A 10 -7.65 -7.76 -13.15
N LEU A 11 -7.42 -6.68 -12.40
CA LEU A 11 -7.10 -6.75 -10.97
C LEU A 11 -8.29 -6.29 -10.13
N ASN A 12 -8.97 -7.23 -9.45
CA ASN A 12 -9.95 -6.86 -8.44
C ASN A 12 -9.24 -6.13 -7.31
N ASN A 13 -9.81 -5.00 -6.88
CA ASN A 13 -9.22 -4.20 -5.83
C ASN A 13 -10.28 -3.39 -5.07
N TRP A 14 -10.08 -3.21 -3.78
CA TRP A 14 -10.95 -2.38 -2.95
C TRP A 14 -10.22 -1.84 -1.74
N ILE A 15 -10.59 -0.63 -1.32
CA ILE A 15 -10.17 -0.03 -0.06
C ILE A 15 -11.39 0.02 0.87
N GLY A 16 -11.30 -0.68 2.00
CA GLY A 16 -12.20 -0.56 3.14
C GLY A 16 -11.70 0.54 4.07
N GLY A 17 -12.56 1.50 4.36
CA GLY A 17 -12.26 2.66 5.21
C GLY A 17 -12.94 2.55 6.59
N SER A 18 -13.47 3.66 7.11
CA SER A 18 -13.98 3.79 8.47
C SER A 18 -15.22 2.94 8.80
N ASP A 19 -15.93 2.41 7.80
CA ASP A 19 -16.98 1.40 8.00
C ASP A 19 -16.44 0.02 8.43
N TYR A 20 -15.13 -0.13 8.46
CA TYR A 20 -14.35 -1.32 8.82
C TYR A 20 -13.29 -0.95 9.85
N ASN A 21 -12.70 -1.93 10.52
CA ASN A 21 -11.49 -1.72 11.30
C ASN A 21 -10.58 -2.94 11.22
N PHE A 22 -9.41 -2.77 10.60
CA PHE A 22 -8.44 -3.84 10.43
C PHE A 22 -7.29 -3.80 11.45
N ARG A 23 -7.41 -3.00 12.52
CA ARG A 23 -6.46 -2.96 13.63
C ARG A 23 -6.89 -3.91 14.74
N GLN A 24 -6.17 -5.02 14.89
CA GLN A 24 -6.52 -6.07 15.86
C GLN A 24 -6.71 -5.53 17.30
N ALA A 25 -5.90 -4.55 17.70
CA ALA A 25 -5.96 -3.97 19.04
C ALA A 25 -7.29 -3.25 19.35
N THR A 26 -7.95 -2.66 18.33
CA THR A 26 -9.21 -1.91 18.50
C THR A 26 -10.41 -2.63 17.89
N ALA A 27 -10.22 -3.46 16.86
CA ALA A 27 -11.30 -4.24 16.24
C ALA A 27 -11.63 -5.53 17.01
N GLY A 28 -10.66 -6.10 17.72
CA GLY A 28 -10.84 -7.37 18.42
C GLY A 28 -11.28 -8.50 17.46
N GLU A 29 -12.31 -9.27 17.87
CA GLU A 29 -12.85 -10.39 17.07
C GLU A 29 -13.59 -9.93 15.80
N ASN A 30 -14.03 -8.68 15.73
CA ASN A 30 -14.77 -8.13 14.59
C ASN A 30 -13.92 -8.06 13.31
N ILE A 31 -12.58 -8.07 13.43
CA ILE A 31 -11.66 -8.01 12.28
C ILE A 31 -11.95 -9.10 11.25
N VAL A 32 -12.35 -10.30 11.67
CA VAL A 32 -12.70 -11.40 10.76
C VAL A 32 -13.95 -11.09 9.95
N ALA A 33 -14.96 -10.52 10.57
CA ALA A 33 -16.18 -10.10 9.89
C ALA A 33 -15.89 -8.97 8.90
N ASP A 34 -15.05 -8.02 9.29
CA ASP A 34 -14.66 -6.91 8.45
C ASP A 34 -13.84 -7.36 7.23
N ILE A 35 -12.93 -8.33 7.39
CA ILE A 35 -12.20 -8.91 6.24
C ILE A 35 -13.17 -9.60 5.28
N LYS A 36 -14.14 -10.38 5.77
CA LYS A 36 -15.13 -11.04 4.91
C LYS A 36 -15.98 -10.04 4.13
N ARG A 37 -16.50 -9.01 4.81
CA ARG A 37 -17.26 -7.92 4.15
C ARG A 37 -16.42 -7.19 3.11
N LEU A 38 -15.13 -6.94 3.39
CA LEU A 38 -14.22 -6.30 2.44
C LEU A 38 -14.05 -7.16 1.17
N LEU A 39 -13.84 -8.46 1.32
CA LEU A 39 -13.70 -9.40 0.19
C LEU A 39 -14.99 -9.46 -0.65
N GLU A 40 -16.17 -9.51 -0.01
CA GLU A 40 -17.46 -9.46 -0.69
C GLU A 40 -17.63 -8.15 -1.47
N GLN A 41 -17.32 -7.00 -0.87
CA GLN A 41 -17.41 -5.70 -1.52
C GLN A 41 -16.44 -5.55 -2.70
N ALA A 42 -15.29 -6.21 -2.63
CA ALA A 42 -14.29 -6.24 -3.69
C ALA A 42 -14.62 -7.24 -4.83
N ASP A 43 -15.67 -8.05 -4.68
CA ASP A 43 -15.97 -9.19 -5.55
C ASP A 43 -14.79 -10.18 -5.64
N ILE A 44 -14.20 -10.47 -4.47
CA ILE A 44 -13.04 -11.35 -4.33
C ILE A 44 -13.45 -12.68 -3.66
N GLN A 45 -13.34 -13.77 -4.42
CA GLN A 45 -13.46 -15.14 -3.94
C GLN A 45 -12.07 -15.79 -3.96
N SER A 46 -11.27 -15.50 -2.94
CA SER A 46 -9.89 -15.99 -2.87
C SER A 46 -9.80 -17.43 -2.35
N LYS A 47 -8.87 -18.20 -2.91
CA LYS A 47 -8.43 -19.50 -2.38
C LYS A 47 -7.61 -19.30 -1.11
N GLN A 48 -6.79 -18.25 -1.09
CA GLN A 48 -5.95 -17.86 0.03
C GLN A 48 -5.85 -16.34 0.13
N LEU A 49 -5.91 -15.82 1.36
CA LEU A 49 -5.66 -14.41 1.69
C LEU A 49 -4.30 -14.29 2.38
N TYR A 50 -3.51 -13.30 1.98
CA TYR A 50 -2.25 -12.96 2.64
C TYR A 50 -2.25 -11.56 3.20
N THR A 51 -1.57 -11.40 4.35
CA THR A 51 -1.25 -10.10 4.93
C THR A 51 0.19 -10.09 5.47
N GLY A 52 0.73 -8.92 5.74
CA GLY A 52 2.01 -8.74 6.42
C GLY A 52 1.84 -8.30 7.87
N GLN A 53 2.76 -8.73 8.74
CA GLN A 53 3.04 -8.03 9.98
C GLN A 53 3.89 -6.81 9.64
N GLN A 54 3.22 -5.69 9.36
CA GLN A 54 3.83 -4.47 8.87
C GLN A 54 4.65 -3.80 9.97
N THR A 55 5.92 -3.51 9.68
CA THR A 55 6.90 -2.93 10.60
C THR A 55 7.56 -1.67 10.06
N HIS A 56 7.02 -1.13 8.94
CA HIS A 56 7.57 -0.01 8.20
C HIS A 56 8.98 -0.30 7.62
N GLY A 57 9.22 -1.54 7.22
CA GLY A 57 10.43 -1.98 6.52
C GLY A 57 10.26 -2.03 5.00
N LYS A 58 11.16 -2.74 4.31
CA LYS A 58 11.14 -2.91 2.85
C LYS A 58 10.98 -4.36 2.39
N HIS A 59 10.73 -5.28 3.31
CA HIS A 59 10.59 -6.69 2.94
C HIS A 59 9.31 -6.90 2.14
N VAL A 60 9.44 -7.56 0.98
CA VAL A 60 8.36 -7.96 0.08
C VAL A 60 8.36 -9.48 -0.03
N ALA A 61 7.33 -10.13 0.51
CA ALA A 61 7.16 -11.57 0.49
C ALA A 61 6.41 -12.03 -0.77
N TYR A 62 6.85 -13.15 -1.35
CA TYR A 62 6.07 -13.84 -2.39
C TYR A 62 5.03 -14.75 -1.74
N CYS A 63 3.80 -14.71 -2.25
CA CYS A 63 2.65 -15.46 -1.77
C CYS A 63 2.30 -16.55 -2.79
N ASP A 64 2.55 -17.83 -2.43
CA ASP A 64 2.38 -19.00 -3.31
C ASP A 64 1.10 -19.83 -3.04
N GLY A 65 0.31 -19.43 -2.04
CA GLY A 65 -0.90 -20.13 -1.62
C GLY A 65 -0.71 -21.04 -0.40
N GLU A 66 0.51 -21.48 -0.12
CA GLU A 66 0.83 -22.45 0.95
C GLU A 66 1.79 -21.91 2.02
N ASN A 67 2.68 -20.99 1.63
CA ASN A 67 3.68 -20.39 2.51
C ASN A 67 3.10 -19.36 3.50
N GLY A 68 3.95 -18.85 4.40
CA GLY A 68 3.54 -17.96 5.49
C GLY A 68 2.89 -18.72 6.66
N GLU A 69 2.62 -18.02 7.75
CA GLU A 69 2.03 -18.57 8.97
C GLU A 69 0.50 -18.41 8.96
N PRO A 70 -0.29 -19.38 9.49
CA PRO A 70 -1.73 -19.21 9.64
C PRO A 70 -2.06 -17.93 10.45
N PHE A 71 -2.96 -17.11 9.96
CA PHE A 71 -3.38 -15.88 10.64
C PHE A 71 -4.82 -15.52 10.29
N LEU A 72 -5.69 -15.41 11.28
CA LEU A 72 -7.12 -15.14 11.10
C LEU A 72 -7.76 -16.12 10.09
N ILE A 73 -8.28 -15.61 8.98
CA ILE A 73 -8.86 -16.42 7.89
C ILE A 73 -7.90 -16.60 6.70
N GLY A 74 -6.62 -16.33 6.90
CA GLY A 74 -5.61 -16.36 5.85
C GLY A 74 -4.23 -16.72 6.39
N ARG A 75 -3.20 -16.13 5.79
CA ARG A 75 -1.80 -16.34 6.17
C ARG A 75 -1.09 -15.00 6.32
N GLN A 76 -0.02 -14.96 7.11
CA GLN A 76 0.76 -13.78 7.39
C GLN A 76 2.25 -14.07 7.30
N PHE A 77 3.01 -13.07 6.86
CA PHE A 77 4.47 -13.06 6.97
C PHE A 77 4.92 -12.11 8.07
N PRO A 78 5.88 -12.51 8.92
CA PRO A 78 6.48 -11.60 9.91
C PRO A 78 7.31 -10.50 9.21
N ASN A 79 7.40 -9.33 9.85
CA ASN A 79 8.24 -8.20 9.41
C ASN A 79 8.11 -7.88 7.91
N THR A 80 6.88 -7.85 7.39
CA THR A 80 6.60 -7.75 5.96
C THR A 80 5.66 -6.59 5.68
N ASP A 81 6.12 -5.65 4.86
CA ASP A 81 5.38 -4.47 4.43
C ASP A 81 4.96 -4.52 2.96
N GLY A 82 5.40 -5.52 2.21
CA GLY A 82 5.01 -5.76 0.82
C GLY A 82 4.67 -7.22 0.56
N LEU A 83 3.71 -7.45 -0.32
CA LEU A 83 3.25 -8.77 -0.76
C LEU A 83 3.26 -8.82 -2.28
N LEU A 84 3.64 -9.95 -2.85
CA LEU A 84 3.71 -10.17 -4.30
C LEU A 84 3.19 -11.55 -4.66
N THR A 85 2.47 -11.67 -5.77
CA THR A 85 2.08 -12.97 -6.35
C THR A 85 1.87 -12.87 -7.85
N ASN A 86 2.04 -13.99 -8.56
CA ASN A 86 1.65 -14.20 -9.95
C ASN A 86 0.53 -15.26 -10.07
N GLN A 87 -0.11 -15.61 -8.96
CA GLN A 87 -1.12 -16.67 -8.94
C GLN A 87 -2.54 -16.11 -8.84
N GLU A 88 -3.42 -16.63 -9.69
CA GLU A 88 -4.86 -16.34 -9.63
C GLU A 88 -5.49 -16.96 -8.37
N GLY A 89 -6.44 -16.25 -7.79
CA GLY A 89 -7.12 -16.69 -6.57
C GLY A 89 -6.35 -16.41 -5.26
N ILE A 90 -5.19 -15.77 -5.34
CA ILE A 90 -4.45 -15.28 -4.17
C ILE A 90 -4.80 -13.81 -3.95
N ALA A 91 -5.42 -13.50 -2.81
CA ALA A 91 -5.71 -12.14 -2.39
C ALA A 91 -4.57 -11.60 -1.51
N LEU A 92 -4.15 -10.37 -1.79
CA LEU A 92 -3.16 -9.63 -1.02
C LEU A 92 -3.83 -8.49 -0.27
N LEU A 93 -3.57 -8.37 1.03
CA LEU A 93 -4.16 -7.33 1.89
C LEU A 93 -3.06 -6.62 2.69
N ILE A 94 -3.02 -5.30 2.59
CA ILE A 94 -2.25 -4.44 3.48
C ILE A 94 -3.16 -3.49 4.24
N LYS A 95 -2.71 -3.04 5.40
CA LYS A 95 -3.44 -2.14 6.30
C LYS A 95 -2.73 -0.81 6.37
N PHE A 96 -3.47 0.29 6.51
CA PHE A 96 -2.90 1.62 6.60
C PHE A 96 -3.83 2.60 7.34
N ALA A 97 -3.22 3.60 7.95
CA ALA A 97 -3.84 4.84 8.40
C ALA A 97 -2.74 5.89 8.30
N ASP A 98 -2.86 6.78 7.31
CA ASP A 98 -1.91 7.82 6.89
C ASP A 98 -0.76 7.36 5.99
N CYS A 99 -0.20 6.16 6.19
CA CYS A 99 0.79 5.59 5.26
C CYS A 99 0.17 5.28 3.90
N THR A 100 0.97 5.34 2.84
CA THR A 100 0.49 5.19 1.45
C THR A 100 0.45 3.72 1.03
N PRO A 101 -0.72 3.16 0.66
CA PRO A 101 -0.78 1.88 -0.03
C PRO A 101 -0.38 2.08 -1.50
N VAL A 102 0.54 1.26 -2.01
CA VAL A 102 0.92 1.29 -3.43
C VAL A 102 0.69 -0.07 -4.04
N VAL A 103 0.03 -0.11 -5.20
CA VAL A 103 -0.23 -1.32 -5.99
C VAL A 103 0.54 -1.24 -7.30
N LEU A 104 1.21 -2.34 -7.65
CA LEU A 104 1.85 -2.54 -8.94
C LEU A 104 1.24 -3.77 -9.60
N TYR A 105 0.85 -3.66 -10.86
CA TYR A 105 0.24 -4.76 -11.60
C TYR A 105 0.67 -4.78 -13.06
N ASP A 106 1.19 -5.91 -13.51
CA ASP A 106 1.39 -6.18 -14.95
C ASP A 106 0.28 -7.12 -15.46
N PRO A 107 -0.67 -6.63 -16.28
CA PRO A 107 -1.76 -7.44 -16.80
C PRO A 107 -1.32 -8.48 -17.82
N LYS A 108 -0.13 -8.35 -18.43
CA LYS A 108 0.39 -9.31 -19.42
C LYS A 108 0.98 -10.54 -18.77
N THR A 109 1.80 -10.36 -17.75
CA THR A 109 2.40 -11.47 -16.99
C THR A 109 1.53 -11.91 -15.82
N LYS A 110 0.46 -11.17 -15.53
CA LYS A 110 -0.42 -11.39 -14.36
C LYS A 110 0.37 -11.44 -13.05
N VAL A 111 1.20 -10.44 -12.82
CA VAL A 111 1.98 -10.28 -11.57
C VAL A 111 1.46 -9.05 -10.85
N GLN A 112 1.11 -9.21 -9.58
CA GLN A 112 0.71 -8.10 -8.71
C GLN A 112 1.62 -7.98 -7.50
N ALA A 113 1.81 -6.75 -7.04
CA ALA A 113 2.38 -6.46 -5.73
C ALA A 113 1.58 -5.36 -5.05
N VAL A 114 1.47 -5.44 -3.73
CA VAL A 114 0.90 -4.39 -2.90
C VAL A 114 1.85 -4.11 -1.74
N VAL A 115 2.15 -2.83 -1.50
CA VAL A 115 3.09 -2.43 -0.46
C VAL A 115 2.49 -1.37 0.45
N HIS A 116 2.87 -1.43 1.73
CA HIS A 116 2.62 -0.42 2.74
C HIS A 116 3.82 0.53 2.80
N SER A 117 3.65 1.73 2.29
CA SER A 117 4.71 2.73 2.20
C SER A 117 4.50 3.86 3.23
N GLY A 118 4.89 3.60 4.48
CA GLY A 118 5.11 4.64 5.47
C GLY A 118 6.44 5.38 5.19
N TRP A 119 6.73 6.51 5.87
CA TRP A 119 7.94 7.28 5.57
C TRP A 119 9.25 6.47 5.65
N ARG A 120 9.36 5.53 6.61
CA ARG A 120 10.54 4.65 6.73
C ARG A 120 10.65 3.69 5.55
N SER A 121 9.56 3.04 5.18
CA SER A 121 9.50 2.15 4.01
C SER A 121 9.75 2.91 2.71
N THR A 122 9.32 4.18 2.64
CA THR A 122 9.57 5.08 1.49
C THR A 122 11.04 5.43 1.40
N VAL A 123 11.69 5.77 2.52
CA VAL A 123 13.17 5.95 2.57
C VAL A 123 13.91 4.72 2.06
N GLU A 124 13.45 3.53 2.43
CA GLU A 124 14.02 2.25 1.95
C GLU A 124 13.53 1.84 0.55
N LYS A 125 12.72 2.69 -0.11
CA LYS A 125 12.22 2.52 -1.49
C LYS A 125 11.46 1.21 -1.71
N ILE A 126 10.53 0.87 -0.81
CA ILE A 126 9.79 -0.41 -0.86
C ILE A 126 9.08 -0.64 -2.19
N SER A 127 8.47 0.39 -2.80
CA SER A 127 7.82 0.28 -4.11
C SER A 127 8.79 -0.09 -5.23
N TYR A 128 10.02 0.47 -5.19
CA TYR A 128 11.10 0.10 -6.09
C TYR A 128 11.56 -1.35 -5.85
N VAL A 129 11.69 -1.77 -4.58
CA VAL A 129 12.05 -3.17 -4.24
C VAL A 129 11.01 -4.13 -4.80
N ALA A 130 9.72 -3.84 -4.65
CA ALA A 130 8.64 -4.66 -5.20
C ALA A 130 8.71 -4.72 -6.74
N LEU A 131 8.87 -3.57 -7.41
CA LEU A 131 8.99 -3.52 -8.87
C LEU A 131 10.21 -4.30 -9.38
N ARG A 132 11.37 -4.14 -8.74
CA ARG A 132 12.58 -4.88 -9.09
C ARG A 132 12.36 -6.38 -8.99
N LYS A 133 11.70 -6.83 -7.93
CA LYS A 133 11.36 -8.23 -7.74
C LYS A 133 10.43 -8.76 -8.84
N MET A 134 9.42 -7.98 -9.23
CA MET A 134 8.53 -8.30 -10.35
C MET A 134 9.32 -8.45 -11.67
N VAL A 135 10.26 -7.56 -11.95
CA VAL A 135 11.07 -7.58 -13.16
C VAL A 135 12.07 -8.74 -13.17
N GLU A 136 12.84 -8.89 -12.10
CA GLU A 136 13.95 -9.84 -12.02
C GLU A 136 13.51 -11.30 -11.87
N GLU A 137 12.45 -11.53 -11.10
CA GLU A 137 12.01 -12.90 -10.77
C GLU A 137 10.83 -13.38 -11.64
N TYR A 138 10.03 -12.44 -12.21
CA TYR A 138 8.80 -12.78 -12.93
C TYR A 138 8.73 -12.22 -14.35
N ASN A 139 9.86 -11.71 -14.89
CA ASN A 139 9.97 -11.20 -16.25
C ASN A 139 8.96 -10.10 -16.61
N VAL A 140 8.57 -9.29 -15.63
CA VAL A 140 7.67 -8.15 -15.85
C VAL A 140 8.38 -7.09 -16.69
N ASN A 141 7.69 -6.58 -17.71
CA ASN A 141 8.15 -5.40 -18.44
C ASN A 141 7.56 -4.15 -17.78
N ILE A 142 8.43 -3.24 -17.33
CA ILE A 142 8.02 -1.99 -16.66
C ILE A 142 7.00 -1.20 -17.48
N GLN A 143 7.13 -1.20 -18.82
CA GLN A 143 6.18 -0.51 -19.71
C GLN A 143 4.75 -1.07 -19.70
N ASN A 144 4.54 -2.26 -19.15
CA ASN A 144 3.21 -2.84 -18.99
C ASN A 144 2.62 -2.60 -17.59
N VAL A 145 3.44 -2.15 -16.64
CA VAL A 145 3.03 -2.00 -15.25
C VAL A 145 2.02 -0.86 -15.11
N ILE A 146 0.92 -1.14 -14.46
CA ILE A 146 -0.03 -0.13 -13.97
C ILE A 146 0.26 0.03 -12.49
N ALA A 147 0.51 1.27 -12.07
CA ALA A 147 0.73 1.62 -10.67
C ALA A 147 -0.46 2.42 -10.11
N TYR A 148 -0.82 2.15 -8.88
CA TYR A 148 -1.80 2.93 -8.13
C TYR A 148 -1.20 3.37 -6.80
N VAL A 149 -1.14 4.68 -6.61
CA VAL A 149 -0.78 5.31 -5.35
C VAL A 149 -2.08 5.65 -4.63
N GLY A 150 -2.40 4.90 -3.57
CA GLY A 150 -3.65 5.04 -2.85
C GLY A 150 -3.68 6.23 -1.87
N PRO A 151 -4.77 6.37 -1.11
CA PRO A 151 -4.95 7.50 -0.20
C PRO A 151 -3.92 7.47 0.93
N SER A 152 -3.41 8.64 1.28
CA SER A 152 -2.50 8.87 2.39
C SER A 152 -2.81 10.18 3.10
N ILE A 153 -2.10 10.51 4.17
CA ILE A 153 -2.21 11.80 4.83
C ILE A 153 -1.83 12.93 3.86
N GLY A 154 -2.59 14.03 3.87
CA GLY A 154 -2.26 15.22 3.09
C GLY A 154 -1.02 15.93 3.61
N ILE A 155 -0.28 16.60 2.72
CA ILE A 155 0.94 17.35 3.07
C ILE A 155 0.66 18.38 4.18
N GLU A 156 -0.46 19.06 4.13
CA GLU A 156 -0.90 20.09 5.09
C GLU A 156 -1.09 19.55 6.52
N ASN A 157 -1.22 18.23 6.66
CA ASN A 157 -1.45 17.57 7.96
C ASN A 157 -0.27 16.68 8.39
N TYR A 158 0.78 16.59 7.56
CA TYR A 158 1.90 15.71 7.84
C TYR A 158 3.21 16.47 8.13
N GLU A 159 3.18 17.18 9.25
CA GLU A 159 4.37 17.81 9.82
C GLU A 159 5.31 16.75 10.41
N VAL A 160 6.60 16.84 10.04
CA VAL A 160 7.68 15.94 10.45
C VAL A 160 8.91 16.73 10.90
N GLY A 161 9.77 16.11 11.69
CA GLY A 161 11.02 16.72 12.14
C GLY A 161 12.14 16.65 11.09
N SER A 162 13.23 17.36 11.37
CA SER A 162 14.41 17.39 10.49
C SER A 162 15.05 16.01 10.32
N GLU A 163 14.91 15.12 11.30
CA GLU A 163 15.42 13.75 11.23
C GLU A 163 14.74 12.93 10.11
N VAL A 164 13.46 13.22 9.83
CA VAL A 164 12.76 12.59 8.71
C VAL A 164 13.26 13.13 7.38
N TYR A 165 13.41 14.45 7.26
CA TYR A 165 13.96 15.09 6.06
C TYR A 165 15.38 14.58 5.75
N GLU A 166 16.25 14.47 6.76
CA GLU A 166 17.61 13.95 6.60
C GLU A 166 17.63 12.46 6.22
N ALA A 167 16.66 11.67 6.68
CA ALA A 167 16.56 10.26 6.27
C ALA A 167 16.37 10.10 4.75
N PHE A 168 15.77 11.07 4.07
CA PHE A 168 15.57 11.08 2.63
C PHE A 168 16.75 11.67 1.82
N LYS A 169 17.91 11.96 2.43
CA LYS A 169 19.05 12.63 1.77
C LYS A 169 19.55 11.97 0.48
N ASP A 170 19.39 10.64 0.37
CA ASP A 170 19.80 9.87 -0.82
C ASP A 170 18.70 9.75 -1.90
N HIS A 171 17.55 10.42 -1.70
CA HIS A 171 16.49 10.50 -2.68
C HIS A 171 16.71 11.71 -3.59
N LYS A 172 16.82 11.47 -4.90
CA LYS A 172 17.11 12.53 -5.89
C LYS A 172 16.05 13.61 -5.94
N SER A 173 14.79 13.22 -5.76
CA SER A 173 13.61 14.10 -5.85
C SER A 173 13.12 14.61 -4.49
N ARG A 174 13.94 14.48 -3.42
CA ARG A 174 13.52 14.82 -2.05
C ARG A 174 12.84 16.18 -1.95
N ASP A 175 13.45 17.19 -2.50
CA ASP A 175 12.99 18.58 -2.35
C ASP A 175 11.69 18.90 -3.14
N LEU A 176 11.17 17.94 -3.92
CA LEU A 176 9.87 18.06 -4.60
C LEU A 176 8.68 17.75 -3.70
N TYR A 177 8.87 16.91 -2.67
CA TYR A 177 7.81 16.45 -1.79
C TYR A 177 8.00 16.83 -0.32
N PHE A 178 8.98 17.69 -0.03
CA PHE A 178 9.12 18.36 1.26
C PHE A 178 8.92 19.86 1.11
N GLU A 179 8.15 20.44 2.02
CA GLU A 179 8.04 21.89 2.19
C GLU A 179 8.65 22.28 3.54
N HIS A 180 9.52 23.30 3.53
CA HIS A 180 10.13 23.80 4.76
C HIS A 180 9.14 24.68 5.53
N GLN A 181 8.94 24.38 6.81
CA GLN A 181 8.08 25.13 7.70
C GLN A 181 8.78 25.40 9.03
N ASP A 182 9.35 26.61 9.18
CA ASP A 182 10.16 27.02 10.33
C ASP A 182 11.29 26.01 10.64
N GLU A 183 11.25 25.34 11.81
CA GLU A 183 12.22 24.31 12.23
C GLU A 183 11.81 22.89 11.80
N LYS A 184 10.70 22.74 11.06
CA LYS A 184 10.12 21.47 10.67
C LYS A 184 9.88 21.40 9.16
N TYR A 185 9.29 20.32 8.73
CA TYR A 185 8.95 20.07 7.32
C TYR A 185 7.54 19.53 7.21
N LEU A 186 6.89 19.84 6.10
CA LEU A 186 5.69 19.13 5.64
C LEU A 186 6.12 18.10 4.58
N LEU A 187 5.59 16.88 4.66
CA LEU A 187 5.94 15.78 3.77
C LEU A 187 4.71 15.32 2.98
N ASP A 188 4.79 15.40 1.64
CA ASP A 188 3.81 14.78 0.75
C ASP A 188 4.16 13.33 0.46
N MET A 189 3.50 12.40 1.16
CA MET A 189 3.72 10.97 1.01
C MET A 189 3.23 10.43 -0.34
N SER A 190 2.16 10.99 -0.90
CA SER A 190 1.66 10.61 -2.23
C SER A 190 2.66 10.99 -3.31
N LEU A 191 3.16 12.23 -3.28
CA LEU A 191 4.17 12.71 -4.24
C LEU A 191 5.51 11.98 -4.07
N ALA A 192 5.94 11.68 -2.84
CA ALA A 192 7.15 10.90 -2.59
C ALA A 192 7.08 9.51 -3.24
N ASN A 193 5.96 8.79 -3.07
CA ASN A 193 5.77 7.50 -3.70
C ASN A 193 5.65 7.61 -5.23
N TYR A 194 4.97 8.63 -5.75
CA TYR A 194 4.93 8.89 -7.18
C TYR A 194 6.33 9.09 -7.77
N GLN A 195 7.15 9.95 -7.13
CA GLN A 195 8.52 10.21 -7.61
C GLN A 195 9.40 8.96 -7.58
N LEU A 196 9.26 8.09 -6.57
CA LEU A 196 9.95 6.81 -6.54
C LEU A 196 9.57 5.89 -7.71
N LEU A 197 8.31 5.88 -8.12
CA LEU A 197 7.85 5.10 -9.27
C LEU A 197 8.40 5.65 -10.59
N ILE A 198 8.44 6.99 -10.74
CA ILE A 198 9.07 7.65 -11.89
C ILE A 198 10.57 7.34 -11.94
N GLU A 199 11.28 7.47 -10.81
CA GLU A 199 12.71 7.13 -10.72
C GLU A 199 12.99 5.64 -11.01
N ALA A 200 12.00 4.77 -10.78
CA ALA A 200 12.05 3.35 -11.10
C ALA A 200 11.80 3.03 -12.58
N GLY A 201 11.41 4.03 -13.38
CA GLY A 201 11.17 3.90 -14.83
C GLY A 201 9.73 3.64 -15.24
N ILE A 202 8.76 3.83 -14.33
CA ILE A 202 7.33 3.81 -14.67
C ILE A 202 6.97 5.19 -15.24
N GLU A 203 6.32 5.22 -16.40
CA GLU A 203 5.93 6.47 -17.04
C GLU A 203 4.73 7.14 -16.33
N PRO A 204 4.62 8.47 -16.36
CA PRO A 204 3.53 9.19 -15.67
C PRO A 204 2.12 8.72 -16.02
N ASP A 205 1.89 8.34 -17.26
CA ASP A 205 0.59 7.86 -17.74
C ASP A 205 0.24 6.44 -17.26
N GLN A 206 1.21 5.70 -16.70
CA GLN A 206 1.00 4.38 -16.08
C GLN A 206 0.59 4.49 -14.60
N ILE A 207 0.68 5.68 -14.00
CA ILE A 207 0.45 5.89 -12.57
C ILE A 207 -0.90 6.59 -12.34
N GLU A 208 -1.77 5.94 -11.60
CA GLU A 208 -2.99 6.53 -11.06
C GLU A 208 -2.73 6.96 -9.59
N ILE A 209 -3.06 8.20 -9.24
CA ILE A 209 -2.90 8.72 -7.87
C ILE A 209 -4.29 9.01 -7.30
N GLU A 210 -4.56 8.47 -6.12
CA GLU A 210 -5.76 8.82 -5.36
C GLU A 210 -5.62 10.22 -4.76
N THR A 211 -6.61 11.05 -4.98
CA THR A 211 -6.61 12.43 -4.48
C THR A 211 -7.21 12.57 -3.09
N MET A 212 -7.97 11.56 -2.65
CA MET A 212 -8.57 11.54 -1.31
C MET A 212 -7.49 11.37 -0.25
N LYS A 213 -7.56 12.15 0.81
CA LYS A 213 -6.63 12.12 1.93
C LYS A 213 -7.23 11.33 3.08
N THR A 214 -6.39 10.70 3.92
CA THR A 214 -6.88 9.99 5.11
C THR A 214 -7.33 10.96 6.18
N TYR A 215 -6.51 11.96 6.50
CA TYR A 215 -6.86 13.00 7.47
C TYR A 215 -8.00 13.88 6.96
N GLY A 216 -8.98 14.15 7.79
CA GLY A 216 -10.13 14.99 7.45
C GLY A 216 -11.17 14.35 6.54
N THR A 217 -11.03 13.07 6.18
CA THR A 217 -12.00 12.33 5.37
C THR A 217 -12.78 11.35 6.23
N PRO A 218 -14.05 11.59 6.55
CA PRO A 218 -14.82 10.77 7.49
C PRO A 218 -14.95 9.29 7.09
N SER A 219 -14.78 8.96 5.83
CA SER A 219 -14.85 7.58 5.32
C SER A 219 -13.53 6.82 5.39
N LEU A 220 -12.46 7.42 5.95
CA LEU A 220 -11.14 6.80 6.10
C LEU A 220 -10.63 6.96 7.53
N HIS A 221 -9.90 5.99 8.02
CA HIS A 221 -9.13 6.11 9.26
C HIS A 221 -7.86 6.92 9.05
N SER A 222 -7.53 7.75 10.03
CA SER A 222 -6.26 8.48 10.12
C SER A 222 -5.68 8.36 11.52
N ALA A 223 -4.46 7.84 11.62
CA ALA A 223 -3.76 7.72 12.90
C ALA A 223 -3.42 9.09 13.49
N ARG A 224 -3.14 10.08 12.65
CA ARG A 224 -2.85 11.47 13.06
C ARG A 224 -4.09 12.15 13.64
N GLU A 225 -5.27 11.91 13.07
CA GLU A 225 -6.54 12.50 13.49
C GLU A 225 -7.14 11.79 14.71
N GLU A 226 -7.20 10.45 14.67
CA GLU A 226 -7.87 9.63 15.69
C GLU A 226 -7.00 9.39 16.93
N GLY A 227 -5.69 9.62 16.85
CA GLY A 227 -4.77 9.44 17.96
C GLY A 227 -4.55 7.97 18.34
N LYS A 228 -4.48 7.66 19.65
CA LYS A 228 -4.06 6.31 20.13
C LYS A 228 -5.02 5.18 19.76
N GLU A 229 -6.30 5.48 19.67
CA GLU A 229 -7.38 4.49 19.42
C GLU A 229 -7.75 4.37 17.93
N TYR A 230 -6.90 4.88 17.03
CA TYR A 230 -7.17 4.87 15.60
C TYR A 230 -7.52 3.48 15.06
N GLY A 231 -8.37 3.46 14.06
CA GLY A 231 -8.64 2.28 13.26
C GLY A 231 -7.65 2.13 12.11
N LEU A 232 -7.74 1.02 11.37
CA LEU A 232 -6.96 0.81 10.15
C LEU A 232 -7.89 0.60 8.97
N ASN A 233 -7.61 1.28 7.87
CA ASN A 233 -8.10 0.96 6.54
C ASN A 233 -7.39 -0.29 6.01
N ALA A 234 -7.94 -0.93 4.99
CA ALA A 234 -7.23 -1.97 4.25
C ALA A 234 -7.39 -1.82 2.75
N MET A 235 -6.31 -2.09 2.03
CA MET A 235 -6.30 -2.29 0.57
C MET A 235 -6.21 -3.79 0.30
N VAL A 236 -7.16 -4.34 -0.46
CA VAL A 236 -7.15 -5.73 -0.93
C VAL A 236 -7.08 -5.77 -2.44
N THR A 237 -6.28 -6.71 -2.98
CA THR A 237 -6.15 -6.94 -4.42
C THR A 237 -6.14 -8.42 -4.75
N MET A 238 -6.65 -8.80 -5.94
CA MET A 238 -6.58 -10.18 -6.45
C MET A 238 -6.66 -10.19 -7.99
N ILE A 239 -5.78 -10.95 -8.62
CA ILE A 239 -5.79 -11.24 -10.06
C ILE A 239 -7.06 -12.06 -10.39
N ARG A 240 -7.75 -11.65 -11.46
CA ARG A 240 -8.92 -12.37 -12.01
C ARG A 240 -8.51 -13.59 -12.81
#